data_750072fce5d4431b0f1e93afa764af9c
#
_entry.id   750072fce5d4431b0f1e93afa764af9c
#
_cell.length_a   1.000
_cell.length_b   1.000
_cell.length_c   1.000
_cell.angle_alpha   90.00
_cell.angle_beta   90.00
_cell.angle_gamma   90.00
#
_symmetry.space_group_name_H-M   'P 1'
#
loop_
_entity.id
_entity.type
_entity.pdbx_description
1 polymer ?
#
loop_
_entity_poly.entity_id
_entity_poly.type
_entity_poly.pdbx_seq_one_letter_code
_entity_poly.pdbx_strand_id
1 'polypeptide(L)'
;PSAMTIVITDHLALINVEGGCTTTKQIMDRWSMYCVQLRNIFGTTLINIQQFSTSMMSAYREQKKSETAIAPQRLDFGDSSYTYRDADAVFGMVKPIQYNLKTFMGYNLEDIGQYFIALFLMKNRYGPADRWMPLFMNPLSGMFYDIPSATAYGTGGQPALNFYIQEAKRIELICQQFNSQHGKPQ
;
A
#
# COMPACT_ATOMS: atom_id res chain seq x y z
N PRO A 1 -12.68 23.57 -20.08
CA PRO A 1 -12.15 22.37 -19.44
C PRO A 1 -13.18 21.88 -18.44
N SER A 2 -13.67 20.65 -18.59
CA SER A 2 -14.56 20.02 -17.62
C SER A 2 -13.79 19.80 -16.32
N ALA A 3 -14.32 20.30 -15.22
CA ALA A 3 -13.72 20.06 -13.90
C ALA A 3 -13.75 18.57 -13.58
N MET A 4 -12.60 18.01 -13.17
CA MET A 4 -12.53 16.63 -12.68
C MET A 4 -12.87 16.63 -11.19
N THR A 5 -13.85 15.81 -10.80
CA THR A 5 -14.22 15.61 -9.40
C THR A 5 -13.55 14.34 -8.89
N ILE A 6 -12.77 14.46 -7.81
CA ILE A 6 -12.14 13.32 -7.12
C ILE A 6 -12.70 13.26 -5.69
N VAL A 7 -13.16 12.08 -5.28
CA VAL A 7 -13.59 11.80 -3.91
C VAL A 7 -12.66 10.74 -3.31
N ILE A 8 -12.09 11.03 -2.15
CA ILE A 8 -11.20 10.12 -1.43
C ILE A 8 -11.87 9.71 -0.12
N THR A 9 -12.00 8.41 0.11
CA THR A 9 -12.53 7.82 1.35
C THR A 9 -11.41 7.13 2.12
N ASP A 10 -11.03 7.69 3.26
CA ASP A 10 -9.98 7.14 4.15
C ASP A 10 -10.59 6.89 5.54
N HIS A 11 -10.81 5.66 5.91
CA HIS A 11 -10.86 4.42 5.14
C HIS A 11 -12.27 3.80 5.27
N LEU A 12 -12.59 2.83 4.40
CA LEU A 12 -13.93 2.30 4.24
C LEU A 12 -14.57 1.74 5.53
N ALA A 13 -13.78 1.17 6.43
CA ALA A 13 -14.28 0.62 7.69
C ALA A 13 -14.82 1.68 8.68
N LEU A 14 -14.55 2.96 8.44
CA LEU A 14 -15.05 4.09 9.26
C LEU A 14 -16.36 4.68 8.73
N ILE A 15 -16.90 4.19 7.63
CA ILE A 15 -18.19 4.65 7.13
C ILE A 15 -19.27 4.24 8.14
N ASN A 16 -20.07 5.21 8.57
CA ASN A 16 -21.15 4.99 9.51
C ASN A 16 -22.21 4.03 8.97
N VAL A 17 -22.82 3.29 9.88
CA VAL A 17 -23.92 2.37 9.55
C VAL A 17 -25.10 3.17 9.02
N GLU A 18 -25.48 2.87 7.79
CA GLU A 18 -26.67 3.43 7.15
C GLU A 18 -27.89 2.55 7.44
N GLY A 19 -29.09 3.13 7.42
CA GLY A 19 -30.31 2.39 7.64
C GLY A 19 -30.45 1.16 6.74
N GLY A 20 -30.76 0.02 7.34
CA GLY A 20 -30.85 -1.28 6.66
C GLY A 20 -29.55 -2.04 6.51
N CYS A 21 -28.41 -1.50 6.99
CA CYS A 21 -27.16 -2.23 7.15
C CYS A 21 -26.94 -2.57 8.63
N THR A 22 -26.46 -3.78 8.92
CA THR A 22 -26.18 -4.25 10.28
C THR A 22 -24.71 -4.61 10.48
N THR A 23 -23.93 -4.68 9.41
CA THR A 23 -22.51 -5.05 9.46
C THR A 23 -21.66 -4.10 8.61
N THR A 24 -20.39 -3.93 8.99
CA THR A 24 -19.40 -3.17 8.21
C THR A 24 -19.31 -3.69 6.77
N LYS A 25 -19.39 -5.00 6.57
CA LYS A 25 -19.40 -5.59 5.24
C LYS A 25 -20.54 -5.04 4.37
N GLN A 26 -21.78 -5.05 4.89
CA GLN A 26 -22.93 -4.56 4.13
C GLN A 26 -22.79 -3.07 3.76
N ILE A 27 -22.16 -2.28 4.63
CA ILE A 27 -21.90 -0.86 4.36
C ILE A 27 -20.86 -0.73 3.24
N MET A 28 -19.77 -1.46 3.32
CA MET A 28 -18.72 -1.44 2.31
C MET A 28 -19.27 -1.89 0.93
N ASP A 29 -20.11 -2.92 0.91
CA ASP A 29 -20.76 -3.42 -0.31
C ASP A 29 -21.69 -2.34 -0.91
N ARG A 30 -22.50 -1.67 -0.06
CA ARG A 30 -23.39 -0.60 -0.48
C ARG A 30 -22.61 0.62 -0.97
N TRP A 31 -21.56 1.01 -0.27
CA TRP A 31 -20.66 2.09 -0.70
C TRP A 31 -20.02 1.80 -2.06
N SER A 32 -19.58 0.56 -2.27
CA SER A 32 -19.06 0.12 -3.58
C SER A 32 -20.08 0.33 -4.70
N MET A 33 -21.37 0.00 -4.47
CA MET A 33 -22.44 0.28 -5.44
C MET A 33 -22.62 1.78 -5.70
N TYR A 34 -22.58 2.61 -4.66
CA TYR A 34 -22.65 4.07 -4.81
C TYR A 34 -21.49 4.60 -5.63
N CYS A 35 -20.28 4.10 -5.39
CA CYS A 35 -19.10 4.46 -6.18
C CYS A 35 -19.30 4.19 -7.67
N VAL A 36 -19.85 3.00 -8.02
CA VAL A 36 -20.16 2.65 -9.42
C VAL A 36 -21.18 3.62 -10.02
N GLN A 37 -22.23 3.96 -9.27
CA GLN A 37 -23.26 4.90 -9.72
C GLN A 37 -22.69 6.31 -9.93
N LEU A 38 -21.93 6.84 -8.96
CA LEU A 38 -21.32 8.16 -9.03
C LEU A 38 -20.37 8.27 -10.22
N ARG A 39 -19.56 7.26 -10.43
CA ARG A 39 -18.68 7.18 -11.61
C ARG A 39 -19.48 7.21 -12.91
N ASN A 40 -20.52 6.40 -13.02
CA ASN A 40 -21.27 6.23 -14.27
C ASN A 40 -22.16 7.44 -14.60
N ILE A 41 -22.73 8.10 -13.57
CA ILE A 41 -23.68 9.22 -13.76
C ILE A 41 -22.91 10.55 -13.89
N PHE A 42 -21.92 10.76 -13.04
CA PHE A 42 -21.27 12.06 -12.88
C PHE A 42 -19.82 12.10 -13.39
N GLY A 43 -19.26 10.96 -13.85
CA GLY A 43 -17.85 10.88 -14.24
C GLY A 43 -16.87 11.13 -13.10
N THR A 44 -17.30 10.89 -11.84
CA THR A 44 -16.49 11.10 -10.65
C THR A 44 -15.41 10.03 -10.52
N THR A 45 -14.19 10.44 -10.19
CA THR A 45 -13.12 9.53 -9.79
C THR A 45 -13.20 9.28 -8.27
N LEU A 46 -13.33 8.02 -7.87
CA LEU A 46 -13.40 7.64 -6.46
C LEU A 46 -12.16 6.83 -6.09
N ILE A 47 -11.50 7.26 -5.01
CA ILE A 47 -10.34 6.59 -4.42
C ILE A 47 -10.74 6.10 -3.04
N ASN A 48 -10.85 4.79 -2.90
CA ASN A 48 -11.22 4.16 -1.63
C ASN A 48 -9.99 3.51 -1.00
N ILE A 49 -9.70 3.88 0.23
CA ILE A 49 -8.63 3.28 1.03
C ILE A 49 -9.25 2.19 1.91
N GLN A 50 -8.68 0.99 1.87
CA GLN A 50 -9.12 -0.14 2.65
C GLN A 50 -7.91 -0.86 3.24
N GLN A 51 -8.00 -1.25 4.50
CA GLN A 51 -6.99 -2.09 5.14
C GLN A 51 -7.16 -3.53 4.70
N PHE A 52 -6.05 -4.23 4.50
CA PHE A 52 -6.07 -5.68 4.32
C PHE A 52 -6.52 -6.37 5.60
N SER A 53 -7.16 -7.52 5.45
CA SER A 53 -7.57 -8.33 6.59
C SER A 53 -6.36 -8.88 7.36
N THR A 54 -6.58 -9.21 8.63
CA THR A 54 -5.56 -9.82 9.49
C THR A 54 -5.06 -11.18 8.96
N SER A 55 -5.80 -11.83 8.07
CA SER A 55 -5.36 -13.06 7.40
C SER A 55 -4.09 -12.86 6.56
N MET A 56 -3.83 -11.64 6.09
CA MET A 56 -2.58 -11.31 5.41
C MET A 56 -1.37 -11.41 6.33
N MET A 57 -1.56 -11.15 7.63
CA MET A 57 -0.54 -11.30 8.67
C MET A 57 -0.62 -12.67 9.38
N SER A 58 -1.24 -13.66 8.74
CA SER A 58 -1.37 -14.99 9.35
C SER A 58 -0.01 -15.67 9.51
N ALA A 59 0.13 -16.46 10.59
CA ALA A 59 1.32 -17.26 10.86
C ALA A 59 1.76 -18.13 9.67
N TYR A 60 0.80 -18.53 8.82
CA TYR A 60 1.09 -19.28 7.59
C TYR A 60 1.93 -18.49 6.56
N ARG A 61 1.66 -17.19 6.39
CA ARG A 61 2.44 -16.33 5.49
C ARG A 61 3.79 -15.98 6.09
N GLU A 62 3.84 -15.73 7.40
CA GLU A 62 5.08 -15.49 8.13
C GLU A 62 6.01 -16.71 8.10
N GLN A 63 5.46 -17.92 8.26
CA GLN A 63 6.25 -19.17 8.23
C GLN A 63 6.82 -19.46 6.84
N LYS A 64 6.11 -19.13 5.77
CA LYS A 64 6.60 -19.38 4.41
C LYS A 64 7.83 -18.55 4.05
N LYS A 65 8.07 -17.39 4.71
CA LYS A 65 9.20 -16.48 4.44
C LYS A 65 9.50 -16.32 2.94
N SER A 66 8.45 -16.31 2.12
CA SER A 66 8.56 -16.28 0.67
C SER A 66 8.04 -14.95 0.15
N GLU A 67 8.79 -14.35 -0.75
CA GLU A 67 8.43 -13.08 -1.41
C GLU A 67 7.04 -13.15 -2.08
N THR A 68 6.71 -14.29 -2.67
CA THR A 68 5.41 -14.51 -3.31
C THR A 68 4.27 -14.67 -2.30
N ALA A 69 4.56 -15.13 -1.07
CA ALA A 69 3.54 -15.32 -0.04
C ALA A 69 3.01 -14.01 0.53
N ILE A 70 3.81 -12.94 0.51
CA ILE A 70 3.41 -11.61 1.01
C ILE A 70 2.80 -10.73 -0.07
N ALA A 71 2.85 -11.14 -1.35
CA ALA A 71 2.14 -10.42 -2.40
C ALA A 71 0.64 -10.40 -2.07
N PRO A 72 0.00 -9.22 -2.10
CA PRO A 72 -1.41 -9.11 -1.76
C PRO A 72 -2.28 -9.85 -2.78
N GLN A 73 -3.32 -10.50 -2.28
CA GLN A 73 -4.27 -11.27 -3.07
C GLN A 73 -5.68 -10.73 -2.89
N ARG A 74 -6.58 -11.06 -3.82
CA ARG A 74 -8.00 -10.67 -3.72
C ARG A 74 -8.64 -11.07 -2.39
N LEU A 75 -8.26 -12.21 -1.82
CA LEU A 75 -8.78 -12.70 -0.54
C LEU A 75 -8.36 -11.84 0.66
N ASP A 76 -7.33 -11.02 0.52
CA ASP A 76 -6.83 -10.13 1.58
C ASP A 76 -7.74 -8.92 1.81
N PHE A 77 -8.68 -8.65 0.91
CA PHE A 77 -9.70 -7.62 1.10
C PHE A 77 -10.75 -7.99 2.16
N GLY A 78 -10.62 -9.19 2.75
CA GLY A 78 -11.43 -9.62 3.88
C GLY A 78 -12.91 -9.63 3.57
N ASP A 79 -13.67 -8.90 4.38
CA ASP A 79 -15.13 -9.00 4.43
C ASP A 79 -15.86 -8.54 3.16
N SER A 80 -15.25 -7.69 2.31
CA SER A 80 -15.88 -7.21 1.09
C SER A 80 -15.09 -7.51 -0.17
N SER A 81 -15.48 -8.54 -0.90
CA SER A 81 -14.97 -8.80 -2.25
C SER A 81 -15.55 -7.85 -3.31
N TYR A 82 -16.61 -7.10 -2.98
CA TYR A 82 -17.25 -6.16 -3.90
C TYR A 82 -16.36 -4.97 -4.21
N THR A 83 -15.67 -4.41 -3.22
CA THR A 83 -14.73 -3.29 -3.42
C THR A 83 -13.66 -3.63 -4.46
N TYR A 84 -13.10 -4.85 -4.38
CA TYR A 84 -12.16 -5.34 -5.40
C TYR A 84 -12.84 -5.55 -6.76
N ARG A 85 -14.03 -6.16 -6.77
CA ARG A 85 -14.73 -6.52 -8.01
C ARG A 85 -15.14 -5.28 -8.80
N ASP A 86 -15.63 -4.25 -8.12
CA ASP A 86 -16.26 -3.10 -8.74
C ASP A 86 -15.24 -1.99 -9.12
N ALA A 87 -14.05 -1.99 -8.51
CA ALA A 87 -12.98 -1.07 -8.84
C ALA A 87 -12.44 -1.27 -10.26
N ASP A 88 -12.03 -0.20 -10.90
CA ASP A 88 -11.38 -0.23 -12.22
C ASP A 88 -9.89 -0.56 -12.10
N ALA A 89 -9.23 -0.05 -11.06
CA ALA A 89 -7.86 -0.39 -10.69
C ALA A 89 -7.78 -0.67 -9.19
N VAL A 90 -6.91 -1.60 -8.79
CA VAL A 90 -6.66 -1.94 -7.39
C VAL A 90 -5.16 -1.96 -7.16
N PHE A 91 -4.73 -1.18 -6.19
CA PHE A 91 -3.35 -1.13 -5.73
C PHE A 91 -3.26 -1.72 -4.33
N GLY A 92 -2.22 -2.52 -4.08
CA GLY A 92 -1.89 -3.04 -2.76
C GLY A 92 -0.51 -2.55 -2.32
N MET A 93 -0.41 -1.99 -1.11
CA MET A 93 0.86 -1.54 -0.53
C MET A 93 1.27 -2.46 0.60
N VAL A 94 2.50 -2.94 0.56
CA VAL A 94 3.04 -3.87 1.55
C VAL A 94 4.42 -3.38 2.01
N LYS A 95 4.70 -3.54 3.30
CA LYS A 95 6.04 -3.39 3.89
C LYS A 95 6.65 -4.77 4.12
N PRO A 96 7.51 -5.29 3.25
CA PRO A 96 8.01 -6.65 3.36
C PRO A 96 8.81 -6.92 4.64
N ILE A 97 9.45 -5.90 5.21
CA ILE A 97 10.20 -6.03 6.46
C ILE A 97 9.31 -6.43 7.65
N GLN A 98 8.02 -6.12 7.63
CA GLN A 98 7.06 -6.50 8.67
C GLN A 98 6.81 -8.03 8.71
N TYR A 99 7.19 -8.74 7.66
CA TYR A 99 7.11 -10.20 7.54
C TYR A 99 8.44 -10.88 7.84
N ASN A 100 9.37 -10.19 8.50
CA ASN A 100 10.71 -10.68 8.86
C ASN A 100 11.53 -11.17 7.66
N LEU A 101 11.28 -10.60 6.47
CA LEU A 101 12.10 -10.84 5.30
C LEU A 101 13.36 -9.98 5.36
N LYS A 102 14.50 -10.59 5.03
CA LYS A 102 15.78 -9.87 4.89
C LYS A 102 15.98 -9.32 3.50
N THR A 103 15.38 -9.97 2.52
CA THR A 103 15.44 -9.57 1.11
C THR A 103 14.04 -9.59 0.50
N PHE A 104 13.81 -8.79 -0.52
CA PHE A 104 12.58 -8.80 -1.30
C PHE A 104 12.88 -8.41 -2.75
N MET A 105 12.59 -9.33 -3.69
CA MET A 105 12.77 -9.11 -5.13
C MET A 105 14.14 -8.50 -5.48
N GLY A 106 15.19 -8.99 -4.83
CA GLY A 106 16.56 -8.56 -5.04
C GLY A 106 17.02 -7.34 -4.21
N TYR A 107 16.14 -6.71 -3.44
CA TYR A 107 16.52 -5.64 -2.51
C TYR A 107 16.92 -6.21 -1.15
N ASN A 108 18.00 -5.68 -0.58
CA ASN A 108 18.35 -5.95 0.82
C ASN A 108 17.51 -5.02 1.72
N LEU A 109 16.57 -5.59 2.46
CA LEU A 109 15.68 -4.85 3.34
C LEU A 109 16.39 -4.39 4.63
N GLU A 110 17.53 -5.00 5.00
CA GLU A 110 18.32 -4.54 6.14
C GLU A 110 18.93 -3.15 5.90
N ASP A 111 19.18 -2.79 4.63
CA ASP A 111 19.77 -1.50 4.26
C ASP A 111 18.74 -0.37 4.15
N ILE A 112 17.55 -0.65 3.58
CA ILE A 112 16.48 0.36 3.35
C ILE A 112 15.49 0.36 4.50
N GLY A 113 15.37 -0.76 5.20
CA GLY A 113 14.55 -0.91 6.39
C GLY A 113 13.05 -0.74 6.15
N GLN A 114 12.41 -0.09 7.13
CA GLN A 114 10.97 0.16 7.14
C GLN A 114 10.48 1.16 6.09
N TYR A 115 11.40 1.80 5.37
CA TYR A 115 11.09 2.81 4.34
C TYR A 115 10.83 2.19 2.97
N PHE A 116 11.14 0.90 2.80
CA PHE A 116 10.80 0.16 1.58
C PHE A 116 9.33 -0.22 1.55
N ILE A 117 8.65 0.16 0.48
CA ILE A 117 7.27 -0.21 0.19
C ILE A 117 7.22 -0.95 -1.14
N ALA A 118 6.57 -2.09 -1.18
CA ALA A 118 6.21 -2.75 -2.42
C ALA A 118 4.77 -2.34 -2.80
N LEU A 119 4.61 -1.66 -3.92
CA LEU A 119 3.32 -1.28 -4.49
C LEU A 119 2.96 -2.27 -5.60
N PHE A 120 1.84 -2.96 -5.43
CA PHE A 120 1.32 -3.94 -6.39
C PHE A 120 0.13 -3.35 -7.15
N LEU A 121 0.12 -3.46 -8.47
CA LEU A 121 -1.05 -3.26 -9.30
C LEU A 121 -1.78 -4.59 -9.42
N MET A 122 -2.73 -4.84 -8.52
CA MET A 122 -3.44 -6.12 -8.40
C MET A 122 -4.56 -6.30 -9.42
N LYS A 123 -5.11 -5.20 -9.90
CA LYS A 123 -6.17 -5.18 -10.91
C LYS A 123 -6.04 -3.93 -11.75
N ASN A 124 -6.25 -4.08 -13.06
CA ASN A 124 -6.40 -2.99 -13.99
C ASN A 124 -7.41 -3.40 -15.08
N ARG A 125 -8.58 -2.76 -15.11
CA ARG A 125 -9.64 -3.09 -16.07
C ARG A 125 -9.25 -2.76 -17.50
N TYR A 126 -8.39 -1.77 -17.69
CA TYR A 126 -8.07 -1.21 -19.01
C TYR A 126 -6.66 -1.58 -19.50
N GLY A 127 -5.94 -2.43 -18.79
CA GLY A 127 -4.58 -2.80 -19.17
C GLY A 127 -4.01 -3.96 -18.34
N PRO A 128 -2.71 -4.22 -18.49
CA PRO A 128 -2.03 -5.26 -17.73
C PRO A 128 -2.11 -5.02 -16.23
N ALA A 129 -2.25 -6.08 -15.46
CA ALA A 129 -2.18 -6.12 -13.99
C ALA A 129 -1.05 -7.05 -13.53
N ASP A 130 -1.06 -7.43 -12.25
CA ASP A 130 -0.08 -8.32 -11.62
C ASP A 130 1.36 -7.85 -11.77
N ARG A 131 1.54 -6.53 -11.64
CA ARG A 131 2.84 -5.85 -11.64
C ARG A 131 3.09 -5.24 -10.27
N TRP A 132 4.35 -5.04 -9.95
CA TRP A 132 4.74 -4.33 -8.74
C TRP A 132 5.85 -3.33 -9.03
N MET A 133 6.01 -2.36 -8.16
CA MET A 133 7.09 -1.38 -8.16
C MET A 133 7.62 -1.15 -6.75
N PRO A 134 8.92 -0.96 -6.61
CA PRO A 134 9.54 -0.60 -5.34
C PRO A 134 9.42 0.90 -5.11
N LEU A 135 9.06 1.30 -3.90
CA LEU A 135 9.00 2.69 -3.48
C LEU A 135 9.80 2.90 -2.21
N PHE A 136 10.38 4.08 -2.07
CA PHE A 136 10.92 4.60 -0.84
C PHE A 136 9.93 5.59 -0.23
N MET A 137 9.49 5.32 0.99
CA MET A 137 8.61 6.22 1.75
C MET A 137 9.46 7.07 2.70
N ASN A 138 9.47 8.37 2.50
CA ASN A 138 10.10 9.29 3.44
C ASN A 138 9.06 9.77 4.48
N PRO A 139 9.13 9.32 5.75
CA PRO A 139 8.14 9.67 6.76
C PRO A 139 8.23 11.12 7.22
N LEU A 140 9.34 11.81 7.00
CA LEU A 140 9.50 13.22 7.37
C LEU A 140 8.70 14.15 6.45
N SER A 141 8.51 13.74 5.18
CA SER A 141 7.77 14.52 4.19
C SER A 141 6.43 13.88 3.79
N GLY A 142 6.20 12.61 4.15
CA GLY A 142 5.06 11.81 3.67
C GLY A 142 5.13 11.44 2.18
N MET A 143 6.26 11.69 1.53
CA MET A 143 6.42 11.48 0.09
C MET A 143 6.90 10.06 -0.23
N PHE A 144 6.45 9.56 -1.37
CA PHE A 144 6.93 8.33 -1.98
C PHE A 144 7.81 8.66 -3.18
N TYR A 145 8.89 7.91 -3.31
CA TYR A 145 9.86 8.05 -4.40
C TYR A 145 10.07 6.70 -5.07
N ASP A 146 10.13 6.70 -6.39
CA ASP A 146 10.52 5.52 -7.16
C ASP A 146 11.98 5.21 -6.86
N ILE A 147 12.28 3.94 -6.58
CA ILE A 147 13.66 3.50 -6.42
C ILE A 147 14.08 2.63 -7.61
N PRO A 148 15.36 2.70 -8.00
CA PRO A 148 15.84 1.93 -9.15
C PRO A 148 15.73 0.44 -8.91
N SER A 149 15.62 -0.35 -9.98
CA SER A 149 15.62 -1.81 -9.89
C SER A 149 16.86 -2.33 -9.16
N ALA A 150 16.68 -3.32 -8.29
CA ALA A 150 17.79 -3.98 -7.57
C ALA A 150 18.83 -4.60 -8.53
N THR A 151 18.39 -5.00 -9.73
CA THR A 151 19.22 -5.64 -10.77
C THR A 151 19.72 -4.67 -11.83
N ALA A 152 19.46 -3.37 -11.70
CA ALA A 152 19.95 -2.36 -12.64
C ALA A 152 21.48 -2.21 -12.51
N TYR A 153 22.21 -3.19 -13.02
CA TYR A 153 23.65 -3.11 -13.21
C TYR A 153 23.92 -2.26 -14.47
N GLY A 154 24.42 -1.06 -14.27
CA GLY A 154 24.80 -0.17 -15.35
C GLY A 154 24.65 1.27 -14.93
N THR A 155 25.49 2.12 -15.39
CA THR A 155 25.66 3.58 -15.32
C THR A 155 24.77 4.47 -14.41
N GLY A 156 24.06 3.92 -13.43
CA GLY A 156 23.23 4.75 -12.52
C GLY A 156 22.44 4.02 -11.46
N GLY A 157 22.21 2.72 -11.59
CA GLY A 157 21.32 1.97 -10.67
C GLY A 157 21.88 1.87 -9.25
N GLN A 158 23.11 1.41 -9.08
CA GLN A 158 23.71 1.23 -7.76
C GLN A 158 23.97 2.55 -7.01
N PRO A 159 24.53 3.61 -7.64
CA PRO A 159 24.64 4.91 -6.99
C PRO A 159 23.30 5.51 -6.57
N ALA A 160 22.26 5.35 -7.39
CA ALA A 160 20.93 5.84 -7.07
C ALA A 160 20.30 5.06 -5.89
N LEU A 161 20.50 3.74 -5.82
CA LEU A 161 20.05 2.92 -4.68
C LEU A 161 20.78 3.33 -3.40
N ASN A 162 22.09 3.55 -3.48
CA ASN A 162 22.90 4.01 -2.34
C ASN A 162 22.41 5.36 -1.77
N PHE A 163 21.89 6.25 -2.61
CA PHE A 163 21.24 7.48 -2.13
C PHE A 163 20.10 7.17 -1.15
N TYR A 164 19.20 6.26 -1.50
CA TYR A 164 18.07 5.90 -0.63
C TYR A 164 18.50 5.16 0.63
N ILE A 165 19.55 4.34 0.56
CA ILE A 165 20.15 3.70 1.74
C ILE A 165 20.72 4.74 2.71
N GLN A 166 21.43 5.75 2.20
CA GLN A 166 21.96 6.84 3.03
C GLN A 166 20.82 7.69 3.61
N GLU A 167 19.79 7.97 2.82
CA GLU A 167 18.63 8.71 3.30
C GLU A 167 17.87 7.96 4.40
N ALA A 168 17.72 6.63 4.29
CA ALA A 168 17.14 5.80 5.35
C ALA A 168 17.92 5.95 6.66
N LYS A 169 19.23 5.83 6.62
CA LYS A 169 20.10 6.02 7.79
C LYS A 169 19.99 7.42 8.39
N ARG A 170 19.93 8.45 7.54
CA ARG A 170 19.75 9.85 7.98
C ARG A 170 18.41 10.03 8.72
N ILE A 171 17.33 9.48 8.19
CA ILE A 171 16.00 9.55 8.82
C ILE A 171 16.01 8.84 10.18
N GLU A 172 16.63 7.67 10.28
CA GLU A 172 16.74 6.94 11.55
C GLU A 172 17.46 7.75 12.62
N LEU A 173 18.57 8.42 12.28
CA LEU A 173 19.28 9.29 13.20
C LEU A 173 18.42 10.45 13.68
N ILE A 174 17.68 11.11 12.79
CA ILE A 174 16.75 12.19 13.15
C ILE A 174 15.67 11.68 14.11
N CYS A 175 15.05 10.53 13.82
CA CYS A 175 14.04 9.92 14.68
C CYS A 175 14.61 9.56 16.07
N GLN A 176 15.82 9.03 16.14
CA GLN A 176 16.49 8.71 17.40
C GLN A 176 16.77 9.97 18.22
N GLN A 177 17.27 11.03 17.59
CA GLN A 177 17.52 12.33 18.26
C GLN A 177 16.22 12.93 18.79
N PHE A 178 15.15 12.92 17.99
CA PHE A 178 13.84 13.41 18.41
C PHE A 178 13.32 12.64 19.62
N ASN A 179 13.36 11.31 19.60
CA ASN A 179 12.90 10.45 20.69
C ASN A 179 13.74 10.62 21.97
N SER A 180 15.05 10.90 21.85
CA SER A 180 15.90 11.14 23.00
C SER A 180 15.62 12.47 23.69
N GLN A 181 15.16 13.48 22.93
CA GLN A 181 14.86 14.82 23.47
C GLN A 181 13.43 14.94 24.04
N HIS A 182 12.46 14.15 23.51
CA HIS A 182 11.05 14.32 23.86
C HIS A 182 10.45 13.13 24.63
N GLY A 183 11.24 12.09 24.92
CA GLY A 183 10.75 10.85 25.53
C GLY A 183 9.91 10.02 24.53
N LYS A 184 9.84 8.69 24.73
CA LYS A 184 8.89 7.88 23.96
C LYS A 184 7.49 8.27 24.40
N PRO A 185 6.54 8.55 23.50
CA PRO A 185 5.15 8.57 23.88
C PRO A 185 4.79 7.17 24.43
N GLN A 186 4.20 7.14 25.62
CA GLN A 186 3.69 5.94 26.26
C GLN A 186 2.54 5.34 25.46
#